data_adadd17f9184e0b8c0bde57177f63abd
#
_entry.id   adadd17f9184e0b8c0bde57177f63abd
#
_cell.length_a   1.000
_cell.length_b   1.000
_cell.length_c   1.000
_cell.angle_alpha   90.00
_cell.angle_beta   90.00
_cell.angle_gamma   90.00
#
_symmetry.space_group_name_H-M   'P 1'
#
loop_
_entity.id
_entity.type
_entity.pdbx_description
1 polymer ?
#
loop_
_entity_poly.entity_id
_entity_poly.type
_entity_poly.pdbx_seq_one_letter_code
_entity_poly.pdbx_strand_id
1 'polypeptide(L)'
;MVQHWQVIAPARKETTGVLGELMDALASNSAGGLVPLLAVPLNAHREQIDGFQPGENAEDNEDGDFICSKRTRRNGLSQNHSGKAARIEHHNATEISLTSPKSLFNFPSAIHHQIFSYLDVVEDVLRFSLTNRYFWAVGLSHIEDHIINSLAPWAGEKILCVSDKSDLHDFPPGLLNVTQAEEIRELNKVYDLNSFSIRNTYKKIGGPPLSQRLQRWFLDYEASHYMGSANRAEIMMGLKPEILEFYPRDQRWILRNLTTREYVRGEVIALKEEFIHGPQIEVFGFAEVLISRISWSSEPEKIGGGDHITRGKWAGRRFDITPLAFLQEQHGKEGWRDVSNEILREIDLTLGGQLGDDWRDQMARNYRNHAKQALMEYS
;
A
#
# COMPACT_ATOMS: atom_id res chain seq x y z
N MET A 1 -5.22 -26.57 20.47
CA MET A 1 -5.82 -26.43 19.13
C MET A 1 -4.98 -25.42 18.36
N VAL A 2 -4.66 -25.72 17.12
CA VAL A 2 -3.94 -24.82 16.22
C VAL A 2 -4.82 -23.63 15.87
N GLN A 3 -4.30 -22.41 15.92
CA GLN A 3 -4.98 -21.19 15.50
C GLN A 3 -4.44 -20.75 14.13
N HIS A 4 -5.36 -20.29 13.26
CA HIS A 4 -4.99 -19.77 11.95
C HIS A 4 -5.14 -18.26 11.94
N TRP A 5 -4.12 -17.58 11.46
CA TRP A 5 -4.00 -16.15 11.53
C TRP A 5 -4.16 -15.47 10.16
N GLN A 6 -4.63 -14.24 10.17
CA GLN A 6 -4.75 -13.41 8.97
C GLN A 6 -4.67 -11.93 9.36
N VAL A 7 -4.16 -11.08 8.48
CA VAL A 7 -4.16 -9.63 8.71
C VAL A 7 -5.36 -9.01 8.01
N ILE A 8 -6.00 -8.09 8.70
CA ILE A 8 -7.17 -7.36 8.21
C ILE A 8 -6.96 -5.86 8.26
N ALA A 9 -7.56 -5.16 7.28
CA ALA A 9 -7.73 -3.72 7.24
C ALA A 9 -9.25 -3.41 7.25
N PRO A 10 -9.89 -3.22 8.42
CA PRO A 10 -11.34 -3.14 8.54
C PRO A 10 -11.97 -1.99 7.75
N ALA A 11 -11.32 -0.82 7.71
CA ALA A 11 -11.83 0.34 6.97
C ALA A 11 -11.92 0.07 5.46
N ARG A 12 -11.07 -0.82 4.94
CA ARG A 12 -11.06 -1.22 3.54
C ARG A 12 -11.85 -2.49 3.25
N LYS A 13 -12.28 -3.19 4.29
CA LYS A 13 -12.92 -4.53 4.19
C LYS A 13 -12.03 -5.52 3.43
N GLU A 14 -10.72 -5.49 3.72
CA GLU A 14 -9.70 -6.29 3.04
C GLU A 14 -8.93 -7.18 4.03
N THR A 15 -8.43 -8.32 3.54
CA THR A 15 -7.60 -9.27 4.30
C THR A 15 -6.47 -9.85 3.45
N THR A 16 -5.33 -10.19 4.06
CA THR A 16 -4.24 -10.92 3.38
C THR A 16 -4.62 -12.36 3.02
N GLY A 17 -5.68 -12.87 3.61
CA GLY A 17 -5.93 -14.31 3.65
C GLY A 17 -5.16 -14.97 4.78
N VAL A 18 -5.22 -16.30 4.81
CA VAL A 18 -4.63 -17.09 5.92
C VAL A 18 -3.13 -17.13 5.81
N LEU A 19 -2.44 -16.77 6.88
CA LEU A 19 -0.98 -16.85 7.03
C LEU A 19 -0.51 -18.21 7.59
N GLY A 20 -1.42 -19.05 8.10
CA GLY A 20 -1.09 -20.26 8.83
C GLY A 20 -1.01 -20.02 10.34
N GLU A 21 -0.18 -20.80 11.02
CA GLU A 21 0.13 -20.63 12.44
C GLU A 21 1.00 -19.39 12.65
N LEU A 22 0.86 -18.72 13.80
CA LEU A 22 1.58 -17.49 14.07
C LEU A 22 3.11 -17.68 14.05
N MET A 23 3.58 -18.77 14.61
CA MET A 23 5.02 -19.09 14.62
C MET A 23 5.56 -19.40 13.22
N ASP A 24 4.78 -20.09 12.40
CA ASP A 24 5.14 -20.32 11.00
C ASP A 24 5.20 -18.98 10.23
N ALA A 25 4.24 -18.10 10.47
CA ALA A 25 4.23 -16.77 9.86
C ALA A 25 5.48 -15.94 10.24
N LEU A 26 5.95 -16.06 11.48
CA LEU A 26 7.16 -15.36 11.96
C LEU A 26 8.47 -16.03 11.47
N ALA A 27 8.47 -17.35 11.26
CA ALA A 27 9.68 -18.10 10.94
C ALA A 27 9.90 -18.38 9.44
N SER A 28 8.85 -18.28 8.61
CA SER A 28 8.89 -18.69 7.20
C SER A 28 8.86 -17.54 6.19
N ASN A 29 8.93 -16.29 6.64
CA ASN A 29 8.75 -15.09 5.78
C ASN A 29 7.39 -15.10 5.00
N SER A 30 6.39 -15.85 5.48
CA SER A 30 5.07 -15.91 4.84
C SER A 30 4.30 -14.59 4.95
N ALA A 31 4.71 -13.73 5.86
CA ALA A 31 4.17 -12.40 6.09
C ALA A 31 4.70 -11.32 5.11
N GLY A 32 5.72 -11.61 4.32
CA GLY A 32 6.38 -10.65 3.42
C GLY A 32 5.43 -9.91 2.47
N GLY A 33 4.26 -10.48 2.19
CA GLY A 33 3.18 -9.82 1.44
C GLY A 33 2.60 -8.56 2.09
N LEU A 34 2.87 -8.29 3.38
CA LEU A 34 2.43 -7.06 4.07
C LEU A 34 3.26 -5.83 3.67
N VAL A 35 4.54 -6.01 3.37
CA VAL A 35 5.43 -4.89 3.05
C VAL A 35 4.92 -4.07 1.85
N PRO A 36 4.57 -4.66 0.70
CA PRO A 36 4.02 -3.91 -0.42
C PRO A 36 2.70 -3.19 -0.13
N LEU A 37 1.94 -3.65 0.87
CA LEU A 37 0.69 -3.00 1.28
C LEU A 37 0.91 -1.73 2.10
N LEU A 38 2.10 -1.57 2.69
CA LEU A 38 2.43 -0.50 3.64
C LEU A 38 3.58 0.39 3.17
N ALA A 39 4.43 -0.09 2.25
CA ALA A 39 5.60 0.65 1.79
C ALA A 39 5.19 1.76 0.82
N VAL A 40 5.32 3.00 1.28
CA VAL A 40 4.94 4.20 0.53
C VAL A 40 6.04 4.54 -0.49
N PRO A 41 5.70 4.65 -1.79
CA PRO A 41 6.68 4.97 -2.82
C PRO A 41 7.22 6.39 -2.68
N LEU A 42 8.50 6.61 -2.98
CA LEU A 42 9.14 7.93 -2.83
C LEU A 42 8.45 9.04 -3.62
N ASN A 43 8.01 8.76 -4.83
CA ASN A 43 7.35 9.76 -5.69
C ASN A 43 6.00 10.23 -5.13
N ALA A 44 5.30 9.40 -4.35
CA ALA A 44 4.04 9.79 -3.69
C ALA A 44 4.27 10.85 -2.59
N HIS A 45 5.45 10.90 -1.99
CA HIS A 45 5.78 11.89 -0.97
C HIS A 45 6.09 13.29 -1.56
N ARG A 46 6.63 13.38 -2.76
CA ARG A 46 6.93 14.67 -3.38
C ARG A 46 5.69 15.54 -3.54
N GLU A 47 4.55 14.95 -3.87
CA GLU A 47 3.27 15.67 -3.97
C GLU A 47 2.66 16.04 -2.61
N GLN A 48 2.95 15.27 -1.54
CA GLN A 48 2.44 15.56 -0.20
C GLN A 48 3.17 16.72 0.48
N ILE A 49 4.46 16.92 0.20
CA ILE A 49 5.25 18.02 0.75
C ILE A 49 4.79 19.35 0.15
N ASP A 50 4.48 19.38 -1.13
CA ASP A 50 4.01 20.61 -1.82
C ASP A 50 2.56 20.99 -1.48
N GLY A 51 1.77 20.08 -0.90
CA GLY A 51 0.35 20.26 -0.57
C GLY A 51 0.02 20.51 0.90
N PHE A 52 0.96 20.37 1.82
CA PHE A 52 0.71 20.50 3.26
C PHE A 52 1.11 21.88 3.77
N GLN A 53 0.17 22.83 3.75
CA GLN A 53 0.25 24.00 4.65
C GLN A 53 -0.31 23.58 6.01
N PRO A 54 0.43 23.76 7.12
CA PRO A 54 -0.10 23.51 8.44
C PRO A 54 -1.19 24.53 8.74
N GLY A 55 -2.45 24.10 8.66
CA GLY A 55 -3.57 24.82 9.24
C GLY A 55 -3.44 24.79 10.74
N GLU A 56 -3.17 25.91 11.36
CA GLU A 56 -3.35 26.14 12.79
C GLU A 56 -4.80 25.83 13.15
N ASN A 57 -4.99 25.12 14.28
CA ASN A 57 -6.23 24.76 14.94
C ASN A 57 -6.92 23.46 14.46
N ALA A 58 -6.55 22.38 15.10
CA ALA A 58 -7.46 21.26 15.33
C ALA A 58 -7.51 21.00 16.86
N GLU A 59 -8.50 21.64 17.48
CA GLU A 59 -8.98 21.21 18.79
C GLU A 59 -9.51 19.78 18.68
N ASP A 60 -9.15 18.94 19.63
CA ASP A 60 -9.61 17.56 19.78
C ASP A 60 -11.14 17.54 19.87
N ASN A 61 -11.81 17.22 18.77
CA ASN A 61 -13.17 16.74 18.76
C ASN A 61 -13.15 15.25 18.40
N GLU A 62 -13.28 14.41 19.38
CA GLU A 62 -13.73 13.02 19.27
C GLU A 62 -15.09 13.03 18.57
N ASP A 63 -15.19 12.40 17.41
CA ASP A 63 -16.32 12.25 16.50
C ASP A 63 -16.24 13.12 15.23
N GLY A 64 -15.33 12.75 14.34
CA GLY A 64 -15.27 13.31 13.00
C GLY A 64 -15.07 12.21 11.96
N ASP A 65 -16.15 11.87 11.26
CA ASP A 65 -16.15 11.08 10.03
C ASP A 65 -15.06 11.61 9.07
N PHE A 66 -13.96 10.86 8.96
CA PHE A 66 -12.97 11.12 7.92
C PHE A 66 -13.51 10.61 6.57
N ILE A 67 -14.28 11.47 5.92
CA ILE A 67 -14.62 11.32 4.51
C ILE A 67 -13.29 11.32 3.74
N CYS A 68 -13.00 10.20 3.07
CA CYS A 68 -11.92 10.09 2.11
C CYS A 68 -12.08 11.22 1.06
N SER A 69 -11.36 12.32 1.25
CA SER A 69 -11.41 13.46 0.35
C SER A 69 -10.89 13.03 -1.01
N LYS A 70 -11.77 12.99 -1.99
CA LYS A 70 -11.39 13.00 -3.41
C LYS A 70 -10.45 14.18 -3.61
N ARG A 71 -9.18 13.91 -3.88
CA ARG A 71 -8.16 14.93 -4.15
C ARG A 71 -8.58 15.76 -5.36
N THR A 72 -9.02 16.98 -5.11
CA THR A 72 -9.21 17.98 -6.17
C THR A 72 -7.85 18.62 -6.44
N ARG A 73 -7.24 18.27 -7.57
CA ARG A 73 -6.04 18.96 -8.07
C ARG A 73 -6.38 20.44 -8.29
N ARG A 74 -5.84 21.34 -7.49
CA ARG A 74 -5.75 22.76 -7.79
C ARG A 74 -4.42 23.03 -8.49
N ASN A 75 -4.44 23.15 -9.81
CA ASN A 75 -3.34 23.72 -10.57
C ASN A 75 -3.31 25.23 -10.31
N GLY A 76 -2.35 25.67 -9.51
CA GLY A 76 -2.04 27.07 -9.32
C GLY A 76 -1.23 27.59 -10.51
N LEU A 77 -1.88 28.14 -11.52
CA LEU A 77 -1.25 28.99 -12.53
C LEU A 77 -1.25 30.42 -12.01
N SER A 78 -0.10 30.85 -11.51
CA SER A 78 0.19 32.27 -11.30
C SER A 78 0.46 32.92 -12.67
N GLN A 79 -0.47 33.72 -13.15
CA GLN A 79 -0.20 34.68 -14.24
C GLN A 79 -0.48 36.07 -13.76
N ASN A 80 0.61 36.80 -13.52
CA ASN A 80 0.63 38.25 -13.58
C ASN A 80 0.60 38.70 -15.04
N HIS A 81 -0.46 39.34 -15.49
CA HIS A 81 -0.42 40.27 -16.59
C HIS A 81 -1.34 41.47 -16.37
N SER A 82 -0.69 42.60 -16.31
CA SER A 82 -1.28 43.95 -16.32
C SER A 82 -1.94 44.28 -17.66
N GLY A 83 -3.10 44.83 -17.57
CA GLY A 83 -3.71 45.91 -18.33
C GLY A 83 -3.58 45.99 -19.84
N LYS A 84 -4.73 46.05 -20.52
CA LYS A 84 -5.17 47.17 -21.33
C LYS A 84 -6.58 46.92 -21.84
N ALA A 85 -7.45 47.91 -21.59
CA ALA A 85 -8.78 47.96 -22.15
C ALA A 85 -8.73 48.12 -23.67
N ALA A 86 -9.56 47.38 -24.40
CA ALA A 86 -9.86 47.60 -25.81
C ALA A 86 -11.34 47.30 -26.09
N ARG A 87 -12.03 48.36 -26.33
CA ARG A 87 -13.13 48.75 -27.19
C ARG A 87 -13.94 47.61 -27.82
N ILE A 88 -15.21 47.57 -27.46
CA ILE A 88 -16.26 46.74 -28.05
C ILE A 88 -16.61 47.30 -29.42
N GLU A 89 -16.41 46.54 -30.47
CA GLU A 89 -17.04 46.79 -31.78
C GLU A 89 -18.03 45.65 -32.06
N HIS A 90 -19.29 46.06 -32.24
CA HIS A 90 -20.36 45.20 -32.74
C HIS A 90 -20.06 44.79 -34.18
N HIS A 91 -19.93 43.48 -34.45
CA HIS A 91 -20.03 42.95 -35.79
C HIS A 91 -20.99 41.74 -35.81
N ASN A 92 -22.06 41.96 -36.54
CA ASN A 92 -22.92 41.10 -37.35
C ASN A 92 -22.87 39.58 -37.11
N ALA A 93 -24.11 39.06 -36.93
CA ALA A 93 -24.46 37.66 -37.06
C ALA A 93 -23.88 37.06 -38.34
N THR A 94 -22.84 36.28 -38.20
CA THR A 94 -22.29 35.42 -39.27
C THR A 94 -22.79 34.02 -39.10
N GLU A 95 -23.37 33.49 -40.16
CA GLU A 95 -23.85 32.12 -40.33
C GLU A 95 -22.95 31.10 -39.62
N ILE A 96 -23.55 30.28 -38.76
CA ILE A 96 -22.86 29.14 -38.20
C ILE A 96 -22.66 28.14 -39.33
N SER A 97 -21.57 28.28 -40.05
CA SER A 97 -21.04 27.25 -40.91
C SER A 97 -20.83 26.02 -40.01
N LEU A 98 -21.55 24.94 -40.24
CA LEU A 98 -21.33 23.61 -39.67
C LEU A 98 -19.95 23.13 -40.15
N THR A 99 -18.91 23.69 -39.53
CA THR A 99 -17.55 23.21 -39.72
C THR A 99 -17.50 21.74 -39.29
N SER A 100 -16.94 20.90 -40.14
CA SER A 100 -16.65 19.49 -39.90
C SER A 100 -16.25 19.24 -38.46
N PRO A 101 -16.67 18.13 -37.82
CA PRO A 101 -16.40 17.87 -36.43
C PRO A 101 -14.90 18.06 -36.16
N LYS A 102 -14.57 19.05 -35.30
CA LYS A 102 -13.17 19.31 -34.95
C LYS A 102 -12.62 18.01 -34.38
N SER A 103 -11.62 17.46 -35.05
CA SER A 103 -10.95 16.24 -34.59
C SER A 103 -10.46 16.47 -33.16
N LEU A 104 -10.56 15.45 -32.32
CA LEU A 104 -10.04 15.45 -30.95
C LEU A 104 -8.58 15.89 -30.90
N PHE A 105 -7.80 15.61 -31.95
CA PHE A 105 -6.39 16.02 -32.11
C PHE A 105 -6.15 17.52 -32.19
N ASN A 106 -7.16 18.32 -32.48
CA ASN A 106 -7.03 19.77 -32.60
C ASN A 106 -7.15 20.51 -31.25
N PHE A 107 -7.39 19.78 -30.15
CA PHE A 107 -7.39 20.40 -28.83
C PHE A 107 -5.96 20.57 -28.28
N PRO A 108 -5.71 21.58 -27.45
CA PRO A 108 -4.46 21.70 -26.70
C PRO A 108 -4.16 20.48 -25.83
N SER A 109 -2.89 20.15 -25.63
CA SER A 109 -2.48 19.00 -24.80
C SER A 109 -3.06 19.05 -23.38
N ALA A 110 -3.26 20.23 -22.81
CA ALA A 110 -3.90 20.41 -21.50
C ALA A 110 -5.32 19.81 -21.45
N ILE A 111 -6.09 19.93 -22.55
CA ILE A 111 -7.43 19.32 -22.64
C ILE A 111 -7.31 17.79 -22.72
N HIS A 112 -6.31 17.26 -23.42
CA HIS A 112 -6.09 15.82 -23.45
C HIS A 112 -5.74 15.28 -22.05
N HIS A 113 -4.82 15.91 -21.32
CA HIS A 113 -4.54 15.54 -19.94
C HIS A 113 -5.79 15.63 -19.05
N GLN A 114 -6.62 16.64 -19.26
CA GLN A 114 -7.88 16.77 -18.52
C GLN A 114 -8.85 15.62 -18.85
N ILE A 115 -8.95 15.20 -20.11
CA ILE A 115 -9.76 14.04 -20.50
C ILE A 115 -9.25 12.78 -19.79
N PHE A 116 -7.94 12.54 -19.83
CA PHE A 116 -7.33 11.40 -19.15
C PHE A 116 -7.57 11.42 -17.64
N SER A 117 -7.55 12.59 -17.00
CA SER A 117 -7.78 12.72 -15.56
C SER A 117 -9.21 12.40 -15.12
N TYR A 118 -10.17 12.37 -16.03
CA TYR A 118 -11.55 11.91 -15.77
C TYR A 118 -11.75 10.41 -15.94
N LEU A 119 -10.75 9.70 -16.45
CA LEU A 119 -10.81 8.25 -16.59
C LEU A 119 -10.38 7.59 -15.27
N ASP A 120 -11.36 7.20 -14.45
CA ASP A 120 -11.10 6.58 -13.14
C ASP A 120 -10.62 5.12 -13.27
N VAL A 121 -10.92 4.46 -14.40
CA VAL A 121 -10.58 3.07 -14.66
C VAL A 121 -9.31 3.01 -15.50
N VAL A 122 -8.25 2.45 -14.96
CA VAL A 122 -6.93 2.42 -15.60
C VAL A 122 -6.95 1.65 -16.94
N GLU A 123 -7.79 0.63 -17.08
CA GLU A 123 -7.99 -0.09 -18.33
C GLU A 123 -8.57 0.81 -19.43
N ASP A 124 -9.40 1.80 -19.09
CA ASP A 124 -9.93 2.78 -20.05
C ASP A 124 -8.87 3.84 -20.39
N VAL A 125 -8.04 4.24 -19.41
CA VAL A 125 -6.84 5.04 -19.68
C VAL A 125 -5.95 4.34 -20.69
N LEU A 126 -5.68 3.05 -20.48
CA LEU A 126 -4.84 2.26 -21.39
C LEU A 126 -5.49 2.10 -22.76
N ARG A 127 -6.78 1.76 -22.86
CA ARG A 127 -7.51 1.67 -24.15
C ARG A 127 -7.42 2.96 -24.94
N PHE A 128 -7.67 4.08 -24.26
CA PHE A 128 -7.61 5.40 -24.91
C PHE A 128 -6.18 5.73 -25.37
N SER A 129 -5.19 5.43 -24.54
CA SER A 129 -3.78 5.59 -24.88
C SER A 129 -3.37 4.81 -26.13
N LEU A 130 -3.89 3.61 -26.31
CA LEU A 130 -3.57 2.75 -27.45
C LEU A 130 -4.19 3.20 -28.79
N THR A 131 -5.03 4.24 -28.82
CA THR A 131 -5.67 4.72 -30.06
C THR A 131 -4.67 5.32 -31.03
N ASN A 132 -3.59 5.93 -30.57
CA ASN A 132 -2.48 6.43 -31.37
C ASN A 132 -1.24 6.76 -30.53
N ARG A 133 -0.10 7.00 -31.22
CA ARG A 133 1.19 7.29 -30.53
C ARG A 133 1.18 8.57 -29.68
N TYR A 134 0.47 9.60 -30.08
CA TYR A 134 0.36 10.82 -29.30
C TYR A 134 -0.38 10.57 -28.00
N PHE A 135 -1.53 9.90 -28.05
CA PHE A 135 -2.29 9.55 -26.83
C PHE A 135 -1.56 8.53 -25.99
N TRP A 136 -0.72 7.66 -26.57
CA TRP A 136 0.18 6.81 -25.80
C TRP A 136 1.15 7.65 -24.97
N ALA A 137 1.81 8.64 -25.56
CA ALA A 137 2.75 9.50 -24.84
C ALA A 137 2.07 10.33 -23.72
N VAL A 138 0.85 10.83 -23.96
CA VAL A 138 0.06 11.54 -22.94
C VAL A 138 -0.44 10.60 -21.84
N GLY A 139 -0.98 9.46 -22.23
CA GLY A 139 -1.61 8.51 -21.32
C GLY A 139 -0.63 7.77 -20.42
N LEU A 140 0.64 7.64 -20.85
CA LEU A 140 1.66 6.94 -20.08
C LEU A 140 1.86 7.52 -18.68
N SER A 141 1.89 8.86 -18.57
CA SER A 141 1.99 9.52 -17.25
C SER A 141 0.76 9.25 -16.37
N HIS A 142 -0.43 9.19 -16.95
CA HIS A 142 -1.66 8.86 -16.21
C HIS A 142 -1.69 7.39 -15.79
N ILE A 143 -1.20 6.47 -16.63
CA ILE A 143 -1.03 5.05 -16.27
C ILE A 143 -0.06 4.91 -15.11
N GLU A 144 1.07 5.62 -15.16
CA GLU A 144 2.06 5.66 -14.09
C GLU A 144 1.44 6.18 -12.77
N ASP A 145 0.69 7.29 -12.82
CA ASP A 145 -0.05 7.81 -11.67
C ASP A 145 -1.00 6.74 -11.08
N HIS A 146 -1.72 6.00 -11.91
CA HIS A 146 -2.60 4.92 -11.44
C HIS A 146 -1.80 3.80 -10.77
N ILE A 147 -0.64 3.42 -11.33
CA ILE A 147 0.23 2.40 -10.75
C ILE A 147 0.75 2.87 -9.39
N ILE A 148 1.29 4.09 -9.30
CA ILE A 148 1.80 4.68 -8.04
C ILE A 148 0.70 4.74 -6.99
N ASN A 149 -0.49 5.23 -7.35
CA ASN A 149 -1.64 5.33 -6.44
C ASN A 149 -2.19 3.96 -5.99
N SER A 150 -1.85 2.87 -6.70
CA SER A 150 -2.20 1.50 -6.31
C SER A 150 -1.21 0.88 -5.33
N LEU A 151 -0.03 1.49 -5.13
CA LEU A 151 0.98 1.03 -4.20
C LEU A 151 0.61 1.41 -2.75
N ALA A 152 1.11 0.63 -1.80
CA ALA A 152 0.88 0.84 -0.37
C ALA A 152 -0.61 1.08 0.00
N PRO A 153 -1.56 0.25 -0.45
CA PRO A 153 -2.99 0.50 -0.27
C PRO A 153 -3.43 0.54 1.20
N TRP A 154 -2.65 -0.01 2.12
CA TRP A 154 -2.93 -0.04 3.56
C TRP A 154 -2.10 0.97 4.37
N ALA A 155 -1.25 1.75 3.72
CA ALA A 155 -0.48 2.79 4.42
C ALA A 155 -1.42 3.79 5.10
N GLY A 156 -1.23 4.01 6.40
CA GLY A 156 -2.09 4.87 7.22
C GLY A 156 -3.40 4.22 7.69
N GLU A 157 -3.71 3.00 7.30
CA GLU A 157 -4.90 2.28 7.75
C GLU A 157 -4.68 1.59 9.10
N LYS A 158 -5.77 1.39 9.85
CA LYS A 158 -5.75 0.54 11.04
C LYS A 158 -5.74 -0.91 10.61
N ILE A 159 -4.79 -1.68 11.11
CA ILE A 159 -4.66 -3.10 10.81
C ILE A 159 -4.58 -3.95 12.07
N LEU A 160 -4.97 -5.22 11.93
CA LEU A 160 -4.95 -6.21 13.00
C LEU A 160 -4.60 -7.57 12.42
N CYS A 161 -3.71 -8.31 13.05
CA CYS A 161 -3.52 -9.73 12.80
C CYS A 161 -4.43 -10.51 13.75
N VAL A 162 -5.44 -11.15 13.20
CA VAL A 162 -6.51 -11.78 13.98
C VAL A 162 -6.50 -13.29 13.79
N SER A 163 -6.71 -14.04 14.87
CA SER A 163 -6.87 -15.49 14.80
C SER A 163 -8.32 -15.88 14.49
N ASP A 164 -8.52 -17.12 14.04
CA ASP A 164 -9.84 -17.73 13.88
C ASP A 164 -10.57 -17.99 15.20
N LYS A 165 -9.89 -17.77 16.34
CA LYS A 165 -10.42 -17.86 17.71
C LYS A 165 -10.68 -16.48 18.33
N SER A 166 -10.65 -15.42 17.55
CA SER A 166 -10.92 -14.08 18.07
C SER A 166 -12.41 -13.78 18.14
N ASP A 167 -12.84 -13.23 19.26
CA ASP A 167 -14.21 -12.75 19.45
C ASP A 167 -14.30 -11.27 19.09
N LEU A 168 -15.35 -10.89 18.37
CA LEU A 168 -15.64 -9.51 18.01
C LEU A 168 -15.75 -8.56 19.21
N HIS A 169 -16.30 -9.05 20.32
CA HIS A 169 -16.47 -8.26 21.53
C HIS A 169 -15.16 -7.97 22.26
N ASP A 170 -14.11 -8.71 21.89
CA ASP A 170 -12.79 -8.61 22.48
C ASP A 170 -11.76 -7.91 21.58
N PHE A 171 -12.20 -7.27 20.49
CA PHE A 171 -11.30 -6.53 19.62
C PHE A 171 -10.72 -5.29 20.30
N PRO A 172 -9.50 -4.84 19.88
CA PRO A 172 -8.90 -3.64 20.42
C PRO A 172 -9.86 -2.44 20.32
N PRO A 173 -9.97 -1.62 21.37
CA PRO A 173 -10.82 -0.43 21.35
C PRO A 173 -10.48 0.49 20.17
N GLY A 174 -11.52 0.98 19.48
CA GLY A 174 -11.36 1.91 18.38
C GLY A 174 -10.84 1.29 17.07
N LEU A 175 -10.71 -0.03 16.98
CA LEU A 175 -10.41 -0.72 15.71
C LEU A 175 -11.57 -0.58 14.70
N LEU A 176 -12.78 -0.90 15.17
CA LEU A 176 -14.01 -0.81 14.39
C LEU A 176 -14.80 0.43 14.82
N ASN A 177 -15.40 1.11 13.87
CA ASN A 177 -16.45 2.08 14.19
C ASN A 177 -17.80 1.35 14.42
N VAL A 178 -18.82 2.08 14.89
CA VAL A 178 -20.12 1.51 15.23
C VAL A 178 -20.76 0.81 14.03
N THR A 179 -20.71 1.43 12.86
CA THR A 179 -21.29 0.89 11.61
C THR A 179 -20.59 -0.41 11.18
N GLN A 180 -19.25 -0.43 11.23
CA GLN A 180 -18.46 -1.63 10.90
C GLN A 180 -18.75 -2.79 11.86
N ALA A 181 -18.86 -2.49 13.16
CA ALA A 181 -19.19 -3.49 14.15
C ALA A 181 -20.60 -4.08 13.94
N GLU A 182 -21.57 -3.23 13.59
CA GLU A 182 -22.94 -3.66 13.29
C GLU A 182 -23.01 -4.52 12.01
N GLU A 183 -22.37 -4.08 10.92
CA GLU A 183 -22.28 -4.87 9.68
C GLU A 183 -21.73 -6.28 9.93
N ILE A 184 -20.65 -6.39 10.70
CA ILE A 184 -20.06 -7.70 11.01
C ILE A 184 -21.00 -8.54 11.87
N ARG A 185 -21.70 -7.93 12.83
CA ARG A 185 -22.71 -8.63 13.66
C ARG A 185 -23.85 -9.17 12.81
N GLU A 186 -24.39 -8.37 11.89
CA GLU A 186 -25.46 -8.80 10.99
C GLU A 186 -25.03 -9.95 10.08
N LEU A 187 -23.80 -9.88 9.53
CA LEU A 187 -23.24 -10.96 8.73
C LEU A 187 -23.08 -12.26 9.54
N ASN A 188 -22.63 -12.17 10.78
CA ASN A 188 -22.50 -13.32 11.66
C ASN A 188 -23.85 -13.97 12.01
N LYS A 189 -24.92 -13.17 12.18
CA LYS A 189 -26.28 -13.70 12.41
C LYS A 189 -26.80 -14.49 11.20
N VAL A 190 -26.53 -13.98 9.98
CA VAL A 190 -27.01 -14.62 8.73
C VAL A 190 -26.35 -16.00 8.52
N TYR A 191 -25.09 -16.13 8.88
CA TYR A 191 -24.30 -17.34 8.60
C TYR A 191 -24.19 -18.32 9.78
N ASP A 192 -24.85 -18.06 10.92
CA ASP A 192 -24.81 -18.87 12.15
C ASP A 192 -23.36 -19.26 12.54
N LEU A 193 -22.44 -18.30 12.36
CA LEU A 193 -21.02 -18.50 12.61
C LEU A 193 -20.73 -18.27 14.08
N ASN A 194 -20.56 -19.35 14.84
CA ASN A 194 -20.14 -19.30 16.25
C ASN A 194 -18.71 -18.75 16.42
N SER A 195 -17.99 -18.58 15.34
CA SER A 195 -16.68 -17.91 15.29
C SER A 195 -16.65 -16.88 14.18
N PHE A 196 -16.03 -15.73 14.43
CA PHE A 196 -15.85 -14.67 13.47
C PHE A 196 -15.03 -15.16 12.26
N SER A 197 -15.71 -15.58 11.22
CA SER A 197 -15.04 -15.98 9.98
C SER A 197 -14.84 -14.78 9.07
N ILE A 198 -13.74 -14.05 9.26
CA ILE A 198 -13.32 -12.94 8.40
C ILE A 198 -13.20 -13.38 6.94
N ARG A 199 -12.94 -14.66 6.69
CA ARG A 199 -12.78 -15.22 5.34
C ARG A 199 -13.94 -14.91 4.40
N ASN A 200 -15.16 -14.84 4.94
CA ASN A 200 -16.37 -14.62 4.15
C ASN A 200 -16.80 -13.14 4.11
N THR A 201 -16.23 -12.31 4.99
CA THR A 201 -16.65 -10.92 5.18
C THR A 201 -15.77 -9.94 4.41
N TYR A 202 -14.46 -10.23 4.33
CA TYR A 202 -13.48 -9.32 3.75
C TYR A 202 -12.92 -9.86 2.44
N LYS A 203 -12.73 -8.93 1.48
CA LYS A 203 -12.08 -9.25 0.21
C LYS A 203 -10.62 -9.59 0.45
N LYS A 204 -10.20 -10.79 0.04
CA LYS A 204 -8.79 -11.15 0.05
C LYS A 204 -8.03 -10.21 -0.88
N ILE A 205 -7.06 -9.48 -0.30
CA ILE A 205 -6.08 -8.72 -1.07
C ILE A 205 -4.93 -9.66 -1.43
N GLY A 206 -4.39 -9.54 -2.60
CA GLY A 206 -3.31 -10.43 -3.06
C GLY A 206 -3.65 -10.94 -4.44
N GLY A 207 -3.46 -10.10 -5.38
CA GLY A 207 -3.38 -10.40 -6.81
C GLY A 207 -2.06 -9.85 -7.31
N PRO A 208 -1.73 -10.09 -8.58
CA PRO A 208 -0.56 -9.47 -9.18
C PRO A 208 -0.66 -7.94 -9.08
N PRO A 209 0.48 -7.24 -8.94
CA PRO A 209 0.53 -5.78 -8.96
C PRO A 209 -0.21 -5.21 -10.17
N LEU A 210 -0.71 -3.97 -10.06
CA LEU A 210 -1.47 -3.33 -11.13
C LEU A 210 -0.70 -3.36 -12.47
N SER A 211 0.61 -3.08 -12.45
CA SER A 211 1.47 -3.17 -13.63
C SER A 211 1.42 -4.54 -14.31
N GLN A 212 1.49 -5.63 -13.54
CA GLN A 212 1.39 -7.00 -14.11
C GLN A 212 -0.02 -7.30 -14.63
N ARG A 213 -1.06 -6.78 -13.96
CA ARG A 213 -2.45 -6.92 -14.44
C ARG A 213 -2.65 -6.19 -15.76
N LEU A 214 -2.10 -4.99 -15.92
CA LEU A 214 -2.15 -4.22 -17.15
C LEU A 214 -1.36 -4.90 -18.28
N GLN A 215 -0.18 -5.44 -17.98
CA GLN A 215 0.59 -6.22 -18.96
C GLN A 215 -0.18 -7.46 -19.45
N ARG A 216 -0.83 -8.20 -18.53
CA ARG A 216 -1.67 -9.35 -18.88
C ARG A 216 -2.86 -8.92 -19.72
N TRP A 217 -3.57 -7.87 -19.30
CA TRP A 217 -4.68 -7.30 -20.05
C TRP A 217 -4.24 -6.89 -21.47
N PHE A 218 -3.09 -6.26 -21.60
CA PHE A 218 -2.55 -5.85 -22.90
C PHE A 218 -2.22 -7.07 -23.80
N LEU A 219 -1.66 -8.14 -23.25
CA LEU A 219 -1.40 -9.38 -23.99
C LEU A 219 -2.70 -10.02 -24.48
N ASP A 220 -3.74 -10.04 -23.66
CA ASP A 220 -5.07 -10.55 -24.05
C ASP A 220 -5.71 -9.66 -25.14
N TYR A 221 -5.55 -8.34 -25.04
CA TYR A 221 -6.00 -7.37 -26.03
C TYR A 221 -5.24 -7.55 -27.36
N GLU A 222 -3.93 -7.68 -27.32
CA GLU A 222 -3.08 -7.89 -28.50
C GLU A 222 -3.42 -9.20 -29.24
N ALA A 223 -3.73 -10.26 -28.49
CA ALA A 223 -4.14 -11.54 -29.09
C ALA A 223 -5.39 -11.40 -29.97
N SER A 224 -6.23 -10.41 -29.68
CA SER A 224 -7.45 -10.09 -30.44
C SER A 224 -7.23 -9.02 -31.53
N HIS A 225 -6.12 -8.27 -31.48
CA HIS A 225 -5.82 -7.13 -32.34
C HIS A 225 -4.36 -7.20 -32.79
N TYR A 226 -4.13 -7.39 -34.09
CA TYR A 226 -2.77 -7.49 -34.61
C TYR A 226 -2.01 -6.16 -34.45
N MET A 227 -0.95 -6.17 -33.63
CA MET A 227 -0.03 -5.05 -33.45
C MET A 227 1.37 -5.42 -33.92
N GLY A 228 2.07 -4.48 -34.55
CA GLY A 228 3.46 -4.71 -34.96
C GLY A 228 4.40 -4.91 -33.74
N SER A 229 5.37 -5.81 -33.88
CA SER A 229 6.28 -6.23 -32.80
C SER A 229 7.03 -5.08 -32.10
N ALA A 230 7.38 -4.02 -32.85
CA ALA A 230 8.07 -2.84 -32.29
C ALA A 230 7.16 -2.05 -31.29
N ASN A 231 5.89 -1.84 -31.65
CA ASN A 231 4.93 -1.16 -30.79
C ASN A 231 4.64 -1.97 -29.52
N ARG A 232 4.60 -3.30 -29.63
CA ARG A 232 4.43 -4.20 -28.50
C ARG A 232 5.52 -4.02 -27.44
N ALA A 233 6.79 -4.01 -27.87
CA ALA A 233 7.92 -3.85 -26.95
C ALA A 233 7.86 -2.51 -26.21
N GLU A 234 7.58 -1.42 -26.93
CA GLU A 234 7.43 -0.06 -26.36
C GLU A 234 6.31 -0.02 -25.29
N ILE A 235 5.14 -0.59 -25.60
CA ILE A 235 3.99 -0.62 -24.68
C ILE A 235 4.31 -1.48 -23.45
N MET A 236 4.86 -2.67 -23.64
CA MET A 236 5.23 -3.56 -22.53
C MET A 236 6.27 -2.93 -21.60
N MET A 237 7.22 -2.17 -22.15
CA MET A 237 8.19 -1.40 -21.34
C MET A 237 7.49 -0.28 -20.55
N GLY A 238 6.59 0.49 -21.20
CA GLY A 238 5.85 1.56 -20.52
C GLY A 238 4.89 1.06 -19.41
N LEU A 239 4.39 -0.18 -19.53
CA LEU A 239 3.56 -0.81 -18.48
C LEU A 239 4.39 -1.47 -17.38
N LYS A 240 5.71 -1.44 -17.46
CA LYS A 240 6.63 -1.94 -16.45
C LYS A 240 7.44 -0.77 -15.86
N PRO A 241 6.82 0.07 -15.00
CA PRO A 241 7.58 1.09 -14.31
C PRO A 241 8.72 0.41 -13.55
N GLU A 242 9.87 1.05 -13.49
CA GLU A 242 10.98 0.54 -12.67
C GLU A 242 10.61 0.69 -11.20
N ILE A 243 9.94 -0.33 -10.65
CA ILE A 243 9.50 -0.37 -9.24
C ILE A 243 10.67 -0.08 -8.29
N LEU A 244 11.90 -0.39 -8.71
CA LEU A 244 13.12 -0.08 -7.95
C LEU A 244 13.32 1.44 -7.75
N GLU A 245 12.84 2.29 -8.65
CA GLU A 245 12.90 3.75 -8.48
C GLU A 245 11.99 4.24 -7.36
N PHE A 246 10.86 3.55 -7.12
CA PHE A 246 9.95 3.88 -6.04
C PHE A 246 10.46 3.42 -4.67
N TYR A 247 11.34 2.42 -4.63
CA TYR A 247 11.86 1.79 -3.42
C TYR A 247 13.38 1.66 -3.48
N PRO A 248 14.13 2.76 -3.51
CA PRO A 248 15.58 2.73 -3.62
C PRO A 248 16.23 1.96 -2.47
N ARG A 249 17.23 1.14 -2.82
CA ARG A 249 17.91 0.25 -1.88
C ARG A 249 18.92 0.98 -1.00
N ASP A 250 19.40 2.13 -1.44
CA ASP A 250 20.38 2.97 -0.73
C ASP A 250 19.74 3.81 0.38
N GLN A 251 18.43 3.82 0.47
CA GLN A 251 17.71 4.52 1.54
C GLN A 251 17.54 3.61 2.76
N ARG A 252 17.61 4.23 3.96
CA ARG A 252 17.25 3.57 5.22
C ARG A 252 15.75 3.61 5.40
N TRP A 253 15.14 2.45 5.46
CA TRP A 253 13.69 2.31 5.61
C TRP A 253 13.29 2.04 7.06
N ILE A 254 12.13 2.56 7.44
CA ILE A 254 11.55 2.40 8.78
C ILE A 254 10.09 1.99 8.68
N LEU A 255 9.65 1.12 9.58
CA LEU A 255 8.24 0.87 9.88
C LEU A 255 7.81 1.86 10.94
N ARG A 256 6.75 2.66 10.65
CA ARG A 256 6.19 3.63 11.59
C ARG A 256 4.85 3.16 12.13
N ASN A 257 4.65 3.31 13.44
CA ASN A 257 3.35 3.32 14.08
C ASN A 257 2.88 4.78 14.17
N LEU A 258 2.00 5.18 13.29
CA LEU A 258 1.51 6.56 13.17
C LEU A 258 0.65 6.99 14.36
N THR A 259 0.10 6.03 15.10
CA THR A 259 -0.76 6.31 16.26
C THR A 259 0.07 6.62 17.50
N THR A 260 1.12 5.83 17.77
CA THR A 260 1.95 5.98 18.98
C THR A 260 3.22 6.80 18.73
N ARG A 261 3.48 7.19 17.48
CA ARG A 261 4.72 7.86 17.05
C ARG A 261 5.96 7.05 17.41
N GLU A 262 5.92 5.76 17.17
CA GLU A 262 7.03 4.83 17.33
C GLU A 262 7.52 4.37 15.96
N TYR A 263 8.81 4.07 15.85
CA TYR A 263 9.34 3.51 14.61
C TYR A 263 10.39 2.44 14.85
N VAL A 264 10.56 1.58 13.84
CA VAL A 264 11.55 0.50 13.80
C VAL A 264 12.40 0.65 12.56
N ARG A 265 13.72 0.57 12.73
CA ARG A 265 14.70 0.67 11.65
C ARG A 265 14.99 -0.69 11.05
N GLY A 266 14.98 -0.75 9.70
CA GLY A 266 15.26 -1.98 8.96
C GLY A 266 16.65 -2.56 9.26
N GLU A 267 17.69 -1.71 9.33
CA GLU A 267 19.04 -2.13 9.60
C GLU A 267 19.28 -2.71 11.01
N VAL A 268 18.36 -2.45 11.96
CA VAL A 268 18.46 -3.02 13.31
C VAL A 268 17.84 -4.40 13.39
N ILE A 269 16.74 -4.62 12.67
CA ILE A 269 15.98 -5.88 12.73
C ILE A 269 16.48 -6.92 11.74
N ALA A 270 17.07 -6.50 10.62
CA ALA A 270 17.58 -7.41 9.61
C ALA A 270 18.63 -8.38 10.20
N LEU A 271 18.53 -9.67 9.87
CA LEU A 271 19.49 -10.66 10.33
C LEU A 271 20.88 -10.42 9.73
N LYS A 272 20.94 -9.87 8.51
CA LYS A 272 22.14 -9.50 7.79
C LYS A 272 21.89 -8.31 6.89
N GLU A 273 22.90 -7.50 6.65
CA GLU A 273 22.83 -6.34 5.76
C GLU A 273 22.49 -6.75 4.31
N GLU A 274 23.03 -7.89 3.86
CA GLU A 274 22.77 -8.43 2.52
C GLU A 274 21.30 -8.78 2.24
N PHE A 275 20.46 -8.88 3.28
CA PHE A 275 19.04 -9.17 3.18
C PHE A 275 18.17 -7.92 3.03
N ILE A 276 18.77 -6.72 3.08
CA ILE A 276 18.02 -5.47 2.98
C ILE A 276 17.92 -5.03 1.50
N HIS A 277 16.69 -5.00 0.99
CA HIS A 277 16.40 -4.59 -0.38
C HIS A 277 15.36 -3.45 -0.38
N GLY A 278 15.78 -2.28 0.08
CA GLY A 278 14.84 -1.17 0.29
C GLY A 278 13.90 -1.46 1.47
N PRO A 279 12.57 -1.33 1.30
CA PRO A 279 11.61 -1.67 2.36
C PRO A 279 11.47 -3.18 2.56
N GLN A 280 11.83 -3.98 1.56
CA GLN A 280 11.80 -5.44 1.66
C GLN A 280 13.06 -5.94 2.35
N ILE A 281 12.87 -6.66 3.46
CA ILE A 281 13.95 -7.33 4.19
C ILE A 281 13.65 -8.82 4.14
N GLU A 282 14.62 -9.59 3.62
CA GLU A 282 14.49 -11.03 3.50
C GLU A 282 14.68 -11.73 4.85
N VAL A 283 14.10 -12.92 4.99
CA VAL A 283 14.16 -13.81 6.15
C VAL A 283 13.36 -13.29 7.34
N PHE A 284 13.73 -12.15 7.89
CA PHE A 284 13.06 -11.49 9.02
C PHE A 284 13.12 -9.98 8.85
N GLY A 285 11.96 -9.35 8.76
CA GLY A 285 11.85 -7.94 8.41
C GLY A 285 10.64 -7.24 9.05
N PHE A 286 10.18 -6.18 8.39
CA PHE A 286 9.08 -5.35 8.88
C PHE A 286 7.77 -6.11 9.02
N ALA A 287 7.50 -7.09 8.17
CA ALA A 287 6.27 -7.87 8.22
C ALA A 287 6.21 -8.74 9.48
N GLU A 288 7.29 -9.42 9.83
CA GLU A 288 7.40 -10.28 11.01
C GLU A 288 7.33 -9.44 12.29
N VAL A 289 8.04 -8.29 12.33
CA VAL A 289 7.92 -7.31 13.42
C VAL A 289 6.49 -6.85 13.58
N LEU A 290 5.83 -6.50 12.47
CA LEU A 290 4.46 -6.02 12.51
C LEU A 290 3.52 -7.08 13.06
N ILE A 291 3.57 -8.32 12.52
CA ILE A 291 2.74 -9.43 13.00
C ILE A 291 2.93 -9.67 14.49
N SER A 292 4.17 -9.70 14.99
CA SER A 292 4.44 -9.91 16.41
C SER A 292 3.80 -8.83 17.32
N ARG A 293 3.52 -7.65 16.76
CA ARG A 293 2.99 -6.49 17.49
C ARG A 293 1.51 -6.25 17.33
N ILE A 294 0.90 -6.75 16.24
CA ILE A 294 -0.52 -6.52 15.95
C ILE A 294 -1.38 -7.77 16.09
N SER A 295 -0.80 -8.91 16.50
CA SER A 295 -1.55 -10.15 16.71
C SER A 295 -2.54 -10.03 17.85
N TRP A 296 -3.75 -10.58 17.63
CA TRP A 296 -4.84 -10.52 18.58
C TRP A 296 -5.67 -11.79 18.56
N SER A 297 -5.81 -12.42 19.73
CA SER A 297 -6.67 -13.56 19.93
C SER A 297 -7.40 -13.46 21.27
N SER A 298 -8.65 -13.91 21.30
CA SER A 298 -9.42 -14.05 22.54
C SER A 298 -9.01 -15.27 23.36
N GLU A 299 -8.50 -16.30 22.68
CA GLU A 299 -7.92 -17.46 23.31
C GLU A 299 -6.38 -17.35 23.30
N PRO A 300 -5.71 -17.37 24.46
CA PRO A 300 -4.25 -17.32 24.50
C PRO A 300 -3.68 -18.59 23.85
N GLU A 301 -2.80 -18.39 22.88
CA GLU A 301 -1.95 -19.45 22.36
C GLU A 301 -0.68 -19.52 23.21
N LYS A 302 -0.32 -20.73 23.68
CA LYS A 302 0.94 -20.93 24.40
C LYS A 302 2.10 -20.92 23.42
N ILE A 303 2.51 -19.72 23.04
CA ILE A 303 3.75 -19.50 22.30
C ILE A 303 4.84 -19.31 23.34
N GLY A 304 5.90 -20.12 23.30
CA GLY A 304 6.96 -20.11 24.32
C GLY A 304 7.50 -18.71 24.57
N GLY A 305 7.44 -18.27 25.81
CA GLY A 305 8.00 -17.00 26.26
C GLY A 305 7.04 -15.94 26.74
N GLY A 306 5.72 -16.10 26.61
CA GLY A 306 4.76 -15.19 27.24
C GLY A 306 3.51 -14.84 26.44
N ASP A 307 2.50 -14.35 27.16
CA ASP A 307 1.17 -13.95 26.64
C ASP A 307 1.18 -12.75 25.69
N HIS A 308 2.36 -12.15 25.41
CA HIS A 308 2.48 -10.85 24.76
C HIS A 308 2.24 -10.90 23.24
N ILE A 309 2.39 -12.06 22.58
CA ILE A 309 2.23 -12.16 21.14
C ILE A 309 0.75 -12.21 20.76
N THR A 310 -0.11 -12.81 21.58
CA THR A 310 -1.53 -12.94 21.30
C THR A 310 -2.36 -11.69 21.64
N ARG A 311 -1.72 -10.67 22.22
CA ARG A 311 -2.29 -9.37 22.58
C ARG A 311 -1.30 -8.25 22.27
N GLY A 312 -0.98 -8.12 20.99
CA GLY A 312 0.05 -7.21 20.52
C GLY A 312 -0.18 -5.74 20.91
N LYS A 313 0.86 -5.07 21.38
CA LYS A 313 0.82 -3.68 21.85
C LYS A 313 0.39 -2.68 20.78
N TRP A 314 0.54 -3.04 19.50
CA TRP A 314 0.21 -2.22 18.35
C TRP A 314 -1.09 -2.64 17.65
N ALA A 315 -1.81 -3.58 18.19
CA ALA A 315 -3.06 -4.09 17.62
C ALA A 315 -4.06 -2.96 17.35
N GLY A 316 -4.61 -2.91 16.14
CA GLY A 316 -5.60 -1.91 15.74
C GLY A 316 -5.04 -0.49 15.53
N ARG A 317 -3.72 -0.33 15.39
CA ARG A 317 -3.08 0.96 15.12
C ARG A 317 -2.83 1.16 13.63
N ARG A 318 -2.33 2.36 13.25
CA ARG A 318 -2.04 2.77 11.88
C ARG A 318 -0.56 2.66 11.59
N PHE A 319 -0.22 2.17 10.39
CA PHE A 319 1.17 1.92 10.01
C PHE A 319 1.47 2.36 8.59
N ASP A 320 2.74 2.66 8.36
CA ASP A 320 3.34 2.72 7.03
C ASP A 320 4.82 2.32 7.10
N ILE A 321 5.41 2.11 5.92
CA ILE A 321 6.85 1.89 5.76
C ILE A 321 7.37 2.98 4.84
N THR A 322 8.38 3.73 5.29
CA THR A 322 8.88 4.92 4.58
C THR A 322 10.38 5.09 4.83
N PRO A 323 11.11 5.84 4.00
CA PRO A 323 12.49 6.20 4.29
C PRO A 323 12.64 7.00 5.57
N LEU A 324 13.70 6.74 6.33
CA LEU A 324 14.02 7.48 7.56
C LEU A 324 14.19 8.99 7.32
N ALA A 325 14.64 9.39 6.14
CA ALA A 325 14.79 10.79 5.73
C ALA A 325 13.46 11.56 5.88
N PHE A 326 12.33 10.96 5.53
CA PHE A 326 11.01 11.59 5.68
C PHE A 326 10.64 11.94 7.10
N LEU A 327 11.05 11.11 8.07
CA LEU A 327 10.81 11.41 9.48
C LEU A 327 11.57 12.69 9.90
N GLN A 328 12.74 12.92 9.29
CA GLN A 328 13.59 14.07 9.60
C GLN A 328 13.06 15.35 8.95
N GLU A 329 12.51 15.25 7.74
CA GLU A 329 12.03 16.39 6.95
C GLU A 329 10.66 16.89 7.42
N GLN A 330 9.72 15.98 7.70
CA GLN A 330 8.32 16.35 7.98
C GLN A 330 8.06 16.86 9.39
N HIS A 331 8.80 16.39 10.40
CA HIS A 331 8.42 16.63 11.79
C HIS A 331 9.60 17.00 12.71
N GLY A 332 10.83 17.12 12.16
CA GLY A 332 11.96 17.00 13.05
C GLY A 332 11.86 15.68 13.84
N LYS A 333 12.87 15.25 14.54
CA LYS A 333 12.76 14.03 15.37
C LYS A 333 11.87 14.20 16.60
N GLU A 334 11.23 15.37 16.78
CA GLU A 334 10.45 15.66 17.98
C GLU A 334 9.19 14.80 18.03
N GLY A 335 9.06 14.07 19.12
CA GLY A 335 7.91 13.23 19.43
C GLY A 335 7.92 11.81 18.86
N TRP A 336 8.91 11.42 18.04
CA TRP A 336 9.04 10.04 17.56
C TRP A 336 10.05 9.25 18.39
N ARG A 337 9.69 8.02 18.78
CA ARG A 337 10.50 7.11 19.58
C ARG A 337 11.03 5.94 18.75
N ASP A 338 12.33 5.75 18.73
CA ASP A 338 12.98 4.55 18.18
C ASP A 338 12.81 3.38 19.16
N VAL A 339 12.05 2.38 18.75
CA VAL A 339 11.79 1.17 19.55
C VAL A 339 12.46 -0.08 18.98
N SER A 340 13.34 0.08 17.99
CA SER A 340 13.99 -1.04 17.28
C SER A 340 14.63 -2.04 18.22
N ASN A 341 15.45 -1.57 19.17
CA ASN A 341 16.15 -2.44 20.11
C ASN A 341 15.24 -3.07 21.16
N GLU A 342 14.14 -2.39 21.53
CA GLU A 342 13.13 -2.94 22.46
C GLU A 342 12.43 -4.14 21.79
N ILE A 343 11.97 -3.92 20.58
CA ILE A 343 11.26 -4.95 19.80
C ILE A 343 12.19 -6.14 19.51
N LEU A 344 13.43 -5.87 19.15
CA LEU A 344 14.39 -6.92 18.86
C LEU A 344 14.61 -7.85 20.06
N ARG A 345 14.69 -7.31 21.27
CA ARG A 345 14.81 -8.12 22.51
C ARG A 345 13.55 -8.95 22.76
N GLU A 346 12.37 -8.40 22.54
CA GLU A 346 11.11 -9.16 22.71
C GLU A 346 11.04 -10.32 21.70
N ILE A 347 11.46 -10.08 20.46
CA ILE A 347 11.51 -11.11 19.41
C ILE A 347 12.55 -12.19 19.77
N ASP A 348 13.74 -11.78 20.27
CA ASP A 348 14.78 -12.73 20.72
C ASP A 348 14.27 -13.64 21.82
N LEU A 349 13.54 -13.10 22.79
CA LEU A 349 12.95 -13.91 23.85
C LEU A 349 11.91 -14.89 23.31
N THR A 350 11.13 -14.46 22.33
CA THR A 350 10.07 -15.28 21.77
C THR A 350 10.60 -16.37 20.85
N LEU A 351 11.39 -15.99 19.83
CA LEU A 351 11.92 -16.94 18.86
C LEU A 351 13.03 -17.80 19.47
N GLY A 352 13.86 -17.24 20.36
CA GLY A 352 14.86 -17.98 21.11
C GLY A 352 14.23 -19.04 22.02
N GLY A 353 13.12 -18.71 22.67
CA GLY A 353 12.38 -19.68 23.50
C GLY A 353 11.75 -20.84 22.71
N GLN A 354 11.46 -20.65 21.44
CA GLN A 354 10.87 -21.68 20.57
C GLN A 354 11.90 -22.43 19.71
N LEU A 355 12.83 -21.70 19.11
CA LEU A 355 13.76 -22.20 18.10
C LEU A 355 15.18 -22.41 18.66
N GLY A 356 15.43 -21.95 19.88
CA GLY A 356 16.77 -21.96 20.50
C GLY A 356 17.56 -20.68 20.27
N ASP A 357 18.66 -20.48 21.01
CA ASP A 357 19.44 -19.25 21.02
C ASP A 357 20.08 -18.91 19.66
N ASP A 358 20.26 -19.92 18.79
CA ASP A 358 20.83 -19.76 17.46
C ASP A 358 19.78 -19.58 16.34
N TRP A 359 18.53 -19.22 16.70
CA TRP A 359 17.40 -19.10 15.76
C TRP A 359 17.71 -18.21 14.55
N ARG A 360 18.47 -17.13 14.73
CA ARG A 360 18.86 -16.20 13.65
C ARG A 360 19.70 -16.89 12.58
N ASP A 361 20.70 -17.65 13.03
CA ASP A 361 21.56 -18.41 12.12
C ASP A 361 20.81 -19.57 11.46
N GLN A 362 19.90 -20.19 12.17
CA GLN A 362 19.03 -21.25 11.60
C GLN A 362 18.17 -20.69 10.48
N MET A 363 17.45 -19.58 10.71
CA MET A 363 16.62 -18.94 9.71
C MET A 363 17.44 -18.51 8.48
N ALA A 364 18.58 -17.87 8.69
CA ALA A 364 19.46 -17.43 7.61
C ALA A 364 20.01 -18.63 6.79
N ARG A 365 20.34 -19.76 7.44
CA ARG A 365 20.77 -21.00 6.75
C ARG A 365 19.65 -21.61 5.94
N ASN A 366 18.45 -21.72 6.52
CA ASN A 366 17.27 -22.28 5.85
C ASN A 366 16.92 -21.50 4.60
N TYR A 367 16.89 -20.17 4.68
CA TYR A 367 16.64 -19.30 3.54
C TYR A 367 17.62 -19.54 2.40
N ARG A 368 18.93 -19.56 2.68
CA ARG A 368 19.97 -19.81 1.67
C ARG A 368 19.83 -21.19 1.02
N ASN A 369 19.42 -22.21 1.78
CA ASN A 369 19.22 -23.54 1.24
C ASN A 369 18.00 -23.57 0.30
N HIS A 370 16.89 -22.95 0.67
CA HIS A 370 15.73 -22.81 -0.20
C HIS A 370 16.04 -22.01 -1.48
N ALA A 371 16.75 -20.92 -1.37
CA ALA A 371 17.17 -20.13 -2.54
C ALA A 371 18.05 -20.94 -3.51
N LYS A 372 18.98 -21.76 -2.98
CA LYS A 372 19.81 -22.66 -3.81
C LYS A 372 18.97 -23.75 -4.49
N GLN A 373 18.01 -24.35 -3.80
CA GLN A 373 17.12 -25.35 -4.39
C GLN A 373 16.30 -24.77 -5.52
N ALA A 374 15.71 -23.59 -5.31
CA ALA A 374 14.95 -22.90 -6.36
C ALA A 374 15.78 -22.62 -7.61
N LEU A 375 17.05 -22.20 -7.46
CA LEU A 375 17.95 -22.01 -8.60
C LEU A 375 18.29 -23.29 -9.36
N MET A 376 18.36 -24.44 -8.66
CA MET A 376 18.64 -25.76 -9.28
C MET A 376 17.42 -26.33 -10.04
N GLU A 377 16.20 -25.98 -9.63
CA GLU A 377 14.98 -26.43 -10.31
C GLU A 377 14.69 -25.67 -11.60
N TYR A 378 15.28 -24.47 -11.77
CA TYR A 378 15.12 -23.62 -12.97
C TYR A 378 16.33 -23.68 -13.94
N SER A 379 17.38 -24.43 -13.60
CA SER A 379 18.56 -24.65 -14.45
C SER A 379 18.48 -25.99 -15.16
#